data_51a5a96150226a1a3b20e8fe5e6a3437
#
_entry.id   51a5a96150226a1a3b20e8fe5e6a3437
#
_cell.length_a   1.000
_cell.length_b   1.000
_cell.length_c   1.000
_cell.angle_alpha   90.00
_cell.angle_beta   90.00
_cell.angle_gamma   90.00
#
_symmetry.space_group_name_H-M   'P 1'
#
loop_
_entity.id
_entity.type
_entity.pdbx_description
1 polymer ?
#
loop_
_entity_poly.entity_id
_entity_poly.type
_entity_poly.pdbx_seq_one_letter_code
_entity_poly.pdbx_strand_id
1 'polypeptide(L)'
;MNKSQEYILGVNQTELERMKFQHGVWKKYTDEFLDKTGVKKGWKCMDVGSGPGFVSAEIRDIIGDEGELTVVEPSEFYLDYFKEHCKKMKWKNIEFVNENFENALIEKDYYDLIFLRWVIDFVKEPADYLIKLISCLKKGGVIAIQDYVYENISVYPIGGPVDKIADAVRDYWVSGGGDPYFAIKIPALFKKNKVELIDLTPIVRAGGPESDLYEWANKFMSTHINLMQEKNVITKQQCDDFINDWNNRRKNPDSIFLSPLILNVMGKKL
;
A
#
# COMPACT_ATOMS: atom_id res chain seq x y z
N MET A 1 7.24 11.24 -25.66
CA MET A 1 6.36 11.47 -24.52
C MET A 1 6.09 10.12 -23.89
N ASN A 2 6.81 9.76 -22.82
CA ASN A 2 6.49 8.57 -22.03
C ASN A 2 5.16 8.84 -21.33
N LYS A 3 4.12 8.06 -21.64
CA LYS A 3 2.92 8.03 -20.81
C LYS A 3 3.38 7.47 -19.45
N SER A 4 3.38 8.33 -18.44
CA SER A 4 3.49 7.90 -17.04
C SER A 4 2.48 6.76 -16.85
N GLN A 5 2.89 5.69 -16.18
CA GLN A 5 2.00 4.58 -15.87
C GLN A 5 0.83 5.18 -15.07
N GLU A 6 -0.35 5.14 -15.66
CA GLU A 6 -1.57 5.65 -15.00
C GLU A 6 -1.85 4.74 -13.80
N TYR A 7 -1.93 5.34 -12.60
CA TYR A 7 -2.23 4.59 -11.39
C TYR A 7 -3.59 3.89 -11.55
N ILE A 8 -3.60 2.57 -11.42
CA ILE A 8 -4.73 1.70 -11.78
C ILE A 8 -6.01 2.03 -11.01
N LEU A 9 -5.89 2.62 -9.80
CA LEU A 9 -7.01 2.99 -8.93
C LEU A 9 -7.48 4.45 -9.16
N GLY A 10 -6.79 5.22 -10.01
CA GLY A 10 -7.09 6.63 -10.29
C GLY A 10 -6.53 7.62 -9.26
N VAL A 11 -6.54 8.91 -9.62
CA VAL A 11 -6.07 10.02 -8.77
C VAL A 11 -7.13 11.11 -8.79
N ASN A 12 -7.92 11.20 -7.72
CA ASN A 12 -9.00 12.18 -7.57
C ASN A 12 -9.44 12.32 -6.11
N GLN A 13 -10.38 13.24 -5.84
CA GLN A 13 -10.88 13.51 -4.49
C GLN A 13 -11.57 12.29 -3.86
N THR A 14 -12.33 11.53 -4.64
CA THR A 14 -13.01 10.32 -4.14
C THR A 14 -12.00 9.26 -3.67
N GLU A 15 -10.93 9.07 -4.45
CA GLU A 15 -9.86 8.14 -4.10
C GLU A 15 -9.07 8.64 -2.86
N LEU A 16 -8.82 9.94 -2.75
CA LEU A 16 -8.21 10.53 -1.56
C LEU A 16 -9.03 10.22 -0.28
N GLU A 17 -10.36 10.38 -0.33
CA GLU A 17 -11.25 10.07 0.80
C GLU A 17 -11.25 8.57 1.11
N ARG A 18 -11.21 7.72 0.08
CA ARG A 18 -11.09 6.27 0.25
C ARG A 18 -9.76 5.90 0.93
N MET A 19 -8.64 6.49 0.47
CA MET A 19 -7.31 6.25 1.06
C MET A 19 -7.22 6.75 2.50
N LYS A 20 -7.86 7.88 2.82
CA LYS A 20 -7.94 8.38 4.20
C LYS A 20 -8.69 7.41 5.10
N PHE A 21 -9.83 6.90 4.64
CA PHE A 21 -10.60 5.90 5.38
C PHE A 21 -9.78 4.61 5.57
N GLN A 22 -9.17 4.10 4.47
CA GLN A 22 -8.28 2.94 4.50
C GLN A 22 -7.16 3.10 5.52
N HIS A 23 -6.50 4.27 5.53
CA HIS A 23 -5.46 4.54 6.52
C HIS A 23 -5.99 4.41 7.96
N GLY A 24 -7.16 4.96 8.28
CA GLY A 24 -7.79 4.81 9.59
C GLY A 24 -8.05 3.36 9.99
N VAL A 25 -8.58 2.57 9.06
CA VAL A 25 -8.88 1.13 9.28
C VAL A 25 -7.62 0.32 9.60
N TRP A 26 -6.50 0.64 8.97
CA TRP A 26 -5.25 -0.10 9.09
C TRP A 26 -4.19 0.56 9.97
N LYS A 27 -4.46 1.77 10.47
CA LYS A 27 -3.51 2.60 11.23
C LYS A 27 -2.82 1.84 12.35
N LYS A 28 -3.58 1.16 13.20
CA LYS A 28 -3.04 0.39 14.33
C LYS A 28 -1.92 -0.58 13.90
N TYR A 29 -2.13 -1.31 12.82
CA TYR A 29 -1.17 -2.30 12.31
C TYR A 29 0.04 -1.65 11.66
N THR A 30 -0.15 -0.47 11.05
CA THR A 30 0.96 0.33 10.50
C THR A 30 1.80 0.93 11.63
N ASP A 31 1.17 1.47 12.67
CA ASP A 31 1.87 2.02 13.85
C ASP A 31 2.71 0.93 14.53
N GLU A 32 2.11 -0.24 14.81
CA GLU A 32 2.81 -1.39 15.39
C GLU A 32 4.00 -1.84 14.52
N PHE A 33 3.87 -1.74 13.20
CA PHE A 33 4.95 -2.09 12.27
C PHE A 33 6.04 -1.02 12.26
N LEU A 34 5.69 0.27 12.27
CA LEU A 34 6.63 1.38 12.40
C LEU A 34 7.42 1.27 13.72
N ASP A 35 6.77 0.99 14.83
CA ASP A 35 7.44 0.81 16.13
C ASP A 35 8.51 -0.31 16.07
N LYS A 36 8.21 -1.41 15.40
CA LYS A 36 9.15 -2.52 15.21
C LYS A 36 10.38 -2.14 14.39
N THR A 37 10.29 -1.13 13.51
CA THR A 37 11.45 -0.66 12.73
C THR A 37 12.54 -0.05 13.60
N GLY A 38 12.20 0.39 14.80
CA GLY A 38 13.07 1.12 15.69
C GLY A 38 13.33 2.57 15.25
N VAL A 39 12.50 3.10 14.35
CA VAL A 39 12.57 4.50 13.89
C VAL A 39 12.55 5.45 15.08
N LYS A 40 13.40 6.48 15.03
CA LYS A 40 13.59 7.41 16.14
C LYS A 40 14.02 8.80 15.67
N LYS A 41 14.05 9.74 16.59
CA LYS A 41 14.47 11.13 16.37
C LYS A 41 15.82 11.20 15.64
N GLY A 42 15.91 12.10 14.68
CA GLY A 42 17.12 12.39 13.91
C GLY A 42 17.40 11.41 12.77
N TRP A 43 16.55 10.39 12.54
CA TRP A 43 16.74 9.47 11.43
C TRP A 43 16.43 10.12 10.09
N LYS A 44 17.13 9.64 9.05
CA LYS A 44 16.86 9.93 7.65
C LYS A 44 15.96 8.85 7.08
N CYS A 45 14.73 9.23 6.79
CA CYS A 45 13.70 8.28 6.36
C CYS A 45 13.24 8.60 4.94
N MET A 46 12.81 7.56 4.21
CA MET A 46 12.15 7.70 2.93
C MET A 46 10.83 6.93 2.95
N ASP A 47 9.73 7.60 2.56
CA ASP A 47 8.43 7.00 2.31
C ASP A 47 8.19 6.96 0.80
N VAL A 48 8.12 5.77 0.23
CA VAL A 48 8.04 5.54 -1.21
C VAL A 48 6.64 5.12 -1.62
N GLY A 49 6.07 5.84 -2.60
CA GLY A 49 4.66 5.70 -2.95
C GLY A 49 3.77 6.20 -1.83
N SER A 50 4.13 7.36 -1.28
CA SER A 50 3.51 7.90 -0.06
C SER A 50 2.01 8.20 -0.20
N GLY A 51 1.51 8.32 -1.45
CA GLY A 51 0.17 8.82 -1.70
C GLY A 51 -0.05 10.19 -1.03
N PRO A 52 -1.17 10.38 -0.31
CA PRO A 52 -1.45 11.64 0.40
C PRO A 52 -0.60 11.89 1.65
N GLY A 53 0.44 11.09 1.91
CA GLY A 53 1.39 11.30 2.99
C GLY A 53 0.90 10.95 4.38
N PHE A 54 -0.08 10.05 4.53
CA PHE A 54 -0.59 9.68 5.86
C PHE A 54 0.47 8.99 6.72
N VAL A 55 1.25 8.04 6.15
CA VAL A 55 2.36 7.40 6.87
C VAL A 55 3.56 8.32 6.95
N SER A 56 3.81 9.12 5.92
CA SER A 56 4.83 10.17 5.94
C SER A 56 4.67 11.10 7.14
N ALA A 57 3.43 11.47 7.50
CA ALA A 57 3.14 12.29 8.68
C ALA A 57 3.51 11.58 9.98
N GLU A 58 3.20 10.30 10.10
CA GLU A 58 3.55 9.48 11.28
C GLU A 58 5.07 9.34 11.42
N ILE A 59 5.78 9.05 10.33
CA ILE A 59 7.24 8.99 10.33
C ILE A 59 7.82 10.35 10.74
N ARG A 60 7.29 11.46 10.19
CA ARG A 60 7.75 12.82 10.48
C ARG A 60 7.59 13.19 11.96
N ASP A 61 6.48 12.79 12.57
CA ASP A 61 6.26 13.02 14.01
C ASP A 61 7.29 12.27 14.87
N ILE A 62 7.65 11.05 14.48
CA ILE A 62 8.62 10.23 15.22
C ILE A 62 10.04 10.79 15.08
N ILE A 63 10.49 11.12 13.84
CA ILE A 63 11.87 11.57 13.61
C ILE A 63 12.15 12.98 14.10
N GLY A 64 11.11 13.80 14.28
CA GLY A 64 11.21 15.16 14.81
C GLY A 64 11.95 16.14 13.89
N ASP A 65 12.27 17.31 14.41
CA ASP A 65 12.88 18.41 13.63
C ASP A 65 14.35 18.15 13.25
N GLU A 66 15.01 17.22 13.94
CA GLU A 66 16.40 16.80 13.66
C GLU A 66 16.47 15.73 12.56
N GLY A 67 15.35 15.08 12.24
CA GLY A 67 15.27 14.07 11.20
C GLY A 67 15.04 14.67 9.81
N GLU A 68 15.28 13.86 8.80
CA GLU A 68 15.03 14.18 7.39
C GLU A 68 14.04 13.18 6.81
N LEU A 69 13.04 13.65 6.08
CA LEU A 69 12.05 12.82 5.40
C LEU A 69 12.06 13.10 3.90
N THR A 70 12.34 12.09 3.10
CA THR A 70 12.13 12.14 1.65
C THR A 70 10.82 11.43 1.32
N VAL A 71 9.95 12.12 0.61
CA VAL A 71 8.63 11.64 0.20
C VAL A 71 8.63 11.48 -1.31
N VAL A 72 8.49 10.25 -1.79
CA VAL A 72 8.49 9.94 -3.23
C VAL A 72 7.08 9.54 -3.66
N GLU A 73 6.50 10.34 -4.55
CA GLU A 73 5.13 10.13 -5.04
C GLU A 73 4.97 10.75 -6.44
N PRO A 74 4.57 9.99 -7.46
CA PRO A 74 4.40 10.54 -8.81
C PRO A 74 3.20 11.46 -8.98
N SER A 75 2.19 11.38 -8.10
CA SER A 75 1.00 12.21 -8.17
C SER A 75 1.23 13.58 -7.54
N GLU A 76 1.27 14.63 -8.36
CA GLU A 76 1.32 16.02 -7.89
C GLU A 76 0.13 16.35 -6.97
N PHE A 77 -1.07 15.84 -7.30
CA PHE A 77 -2.29 16.02 -6.49
C PHE A 77 -2.11 15.53 -5.05
N TYR A 78 -1.53 14.34 -4.86
CA TYR A 78 -1.30 13.80 -3.52
C TYR A 78 -0.15 14.52 -2.81
N LEU A 79 0.92 14.84 -3.53
CA LEU A 79 2.01 15.62 -2.94
C LEU A 79 1.54 17.00 -2.46
N ASP A 80 0.72 17.69 -3.25
CA ASP A 80 0.21 19.01 -2.87
C ASP A 80 -0.71 18.94 -1.64
N TYR A 81 -1.52 17.88 -1.53
CA TYR A 81 -2.30 17.62 -0.31
C TYR A 81 -1.37 17.50 0.91
N PHE A 82 -0.28 16.74 0.80
CA PHE A 82 0.66 16.57 1.92
C PHE A 82 1.49 17.83 2.19
N LYS A 83 1.94 18.55 1.16
CA LYS A 83 2.62 19.85 1.31
C LYS A 83 1.77 20.85 2.10
N GLU A 84 0.47 20.94 1.81
CA GLU A 84 -0.44 21.81 2.57
C GLU A 84 -0.57 21.38 4.04
N HIS A 85 -0.59 20.08 4.30
CA HIS A 85 -0.53 19.57 5.67
C HIS A 85 0.77 19.98 6.37
N CYS A 86 1.92 19.79 5.74
CA CYS A 86 3.24 20.17 6.28
C CYS A 86 3.34 21.66 6.58
N LYS A 87 2.79 22.53 5.72
CA LYS A 87 2.72 24.00 5.97
C LYS A 87 1.92 24.31 7.23
N LYS A 88 0.76 23.68 7.42
CA LYS A 88 -0.10 23.87 8.59
C LYS A 88 0.62 23.45 9.88
N MET A 89 1.35 22.34 9.83
CA MET A 89 2.14 21.81 10.95
C MET A 89 3.47 22.55 11.16
N LYS A 90 3.86 23.43 10.21
CA LYS A 90 5.15 24.13 10.17
C LYS A 90 6.36 23.19 10.16
N TRP A 91 6.18 22.01 9.58
CA TRP A 91 7.24 21.02 9.45
C TRP A 91 8.32 21.47 8.47
N LYS A 92 9.56 21.11 8.78
CA LYS A 92 10.75 21.37 7.95
C LYS A 92 11.46 20.05 7.67
N ASN A 93 12.52 20.10 6.87
CA ASN A 93 13.36 18.96 6.53
C ASN A 93 12.57 17.81 5.83
N ILE A 94 11.67 18.21 4.93
CA ILE A 94 10.94 17.28 4.08
C ILE A 94 11.28 17.60 2.63
N GLU A 95 11.82 16.61 1.94
CA GLU A 95 12.07 16.63 0.50
C GLU A 95 10.91 15.94 -0.23
N PHE A 96 10.38 16.59 -1.27
CA PHE A 96 9.31 16.05 -2.09
C PHE A 96 9.84 15.71 -3.49
N VAL A 97 9.83 14.43 -3.82
CA VAL A 97 10.24 13.90 -5.14
C VAL A 97 9.00 13.53 -5.93
N ASN A 98 8.63 14.40 -6.87
CA ASN A 98 7.46 14.19 -7.74
C ASN A 98 7.84 13.36 -8.96
N GLU A 99 8.10 12.09 -8.76
CA GLU A 99 8.53 11.17 -9.80
C GLU A 99 8.21 9.72 -9.38
N ASN A 100 8.10 8.82 -10.36
CA ASN A 100 8.16 7.39 -10.08
C ASN A 100 9.54 7.04 -9.51
N PHE A 101 9.56 6.24 -8.44
CA PHE A 101 10.81 5.89 -7.78
C PHE A 101 11.83 5.23 -8.73
N GLU A 102 11.37 4.49 -9.74
CA GLU A 102 12.23 3.86 -10.75
C GLU A 102 13.10 4.88 -11.47
N ASN A 103 12.56 6.07 -11.74
CA ASN A 103 13.22 7.14 -12.47
C ASN A 103 13.90 8.18 -11.55
N ALA A 104 13.45 8.26 -10.30
CA ALA A 104 13.93 9.24 -9.34
C ALA A 104 15.43 9.09 -9.07
N LEU A 105 16.12 10.22 -9.00
CA LEU A 105 17.53 10.29 -8.58
C LEU A 105 17.56 10.34 -7.05
N ILE A 106 17.81 9.20 -6.43
CA ILE A 106 17.84 9.03 -4.98
C ILE A 106 19.26 8.70 -4.53
N GLU A 107 19.66 9.30 -3.41
CA GLU A 107 21.00 9.10 -2.83
C GLU A 107 21.18 7.67 -2.33
N LYS A 108 22.35 7.08 -2.63
CA LYS A 108 22.72 5.74 -2.17
C LYS A 108 23.33 5.80 -0.78
N ASP A 109 23.17 4.70 -0.03
CA ASP A 109 23.76 4.53 1.31
C ASP A 109 23.42 5.70 2.27
N TYR A 110 22.20 6.23 2.18
CA TYR A 110 21.80 7.47 2.83
C TYR A 110 20.72 7.30 3.92
N TYR A 111 19.77 6.39 3.73
CA TYR A 111 18.60 6.28 4.60
C TYR A 111 18.79 5.29 5.73
N ASP A 112 18.30 5.68 6.91
CA ASP A 112 18.20 4.81 8.09
C ASP A 112 16.95 3.92 8.00
N LEU A 113 15.84 4.45 7.44
CA LEU A 113 14.60 3.74 7.17
C LEU A 113 14.08 4.03 5.76
N ILE A 114 13.69 3.00 5.05
CA ILE A 114 12.84 3.09 3.86
C ILE A 114 11.55 2.35 4.14
N PHE A 115 10.41 3.05 3.97
CA PHE A 115 9.08 2.51 4.22
C PHE A 115 8.24 2.50 2.94
N LEU A 116 7.50 1.41 2.72
CA LEU A 116 6.54 1.27 1.63
C LEU A 116 5.26 0.64 2.17
N ARG A 117 4.11 1.17 1.74
CA ARG A 117 2.82 0.57 2.06
C ARG A 117 1.90 0.55 0.84
N TRP A 118 1.55 -0.67 0.40
CA TRP A 118 0.69 -0.91 -0.78
C TRP A 118 1.24 -0.29 -2.07
N VAL A 119 2.49 -0.61 -2.36
CA VAL A 119 3.23 -0.06 -3.50
C VAL A 119 3.81 -1.16 -4.39
N ILE A 120 4.52 -2.11 -3.78
CA ILE A 120 5.40 -3.00 -4.54
C ILE A 120 4.64 -3.99 -5.43
N ASP A 121 3.41 -4.34 -5.05
CA ASP A 121 2.54 -5.21 -5.84
C ASP A 121 2.03 -4.56 -7.13
N PHE A 122 2.16 -3.23 -7.26
CA PHE A 122 1.75 -2.47 -8.45
C PHE A 122 2.91 -2.15 -9.40
N VAL A 123 4.14 -2.48 -9.02
CA VAL A 123 5.35 -2.18 -9.79
C VAL A 123 5.56 -3.26 -10.87
N LYS A 124 5.96 -2.85 -12.08
CA LYS A 124 6.18 -3.78 -13.21
C LYS A 124 7.38 -4.69 -13.01
N GLU A 125 8.50 -4.12 -12.53
CA GLU A 125 9.75 -4.82 -12.28
C GLU A 125 10.11 -4.77 -10.79
N PRO A 126 9.31 -5.44 -9.93
CA PRO A 126 9.39 -5.25 -8.48
C PRO A 126 10.70 -5.76 -7.88
N ALA A 127 11.38 -6.70 -8.53
CA ALA A 127 12.69 -7.18 -8.06
C ALA A 127 13.78 -6.10 -8.24
N ASP A 128 13.83 -5.43 -9.38
CA ASP A 128 14.79 -4.35 -9.64
C ASP A 128 14.47 -3.13 -8.78
N TYR A 129 13.19 -2.85 -8.59
CA TYR A 129 12.71 -1.81 -7.68
C TYR A 129 13.22 -2.05 -6.26
N LEU A 130 13.07 -3.27 -5.74
CA LEU A 130 13.56 -3.66 -4.42
C LEU A 130 15.09 -3.52 -4.31
N ILE A 131 15.84 -3.93 -5.33
CA ILE A 131 17.30 -3.79 -5.36
C ILE A 131 17.71 -2.31 -5.30
N LYS A 132 17.02 -1.44 -6.04
CA LYS A 132 17.24 0.00 -5.99
C LYS A 132 16.96 0.57 -4.59
N LEU A 133 15.86 0.18 -3.95
CA LEU A 133 15.54 0.56 -2.55
C LEU A 133 16.67 0.16 -1.60
N ILE A 134 17.11 -1.09 -1.66
CA ILE A 134 18.21 -1.61 -0.82
C ILE A 134 19.51 -0.80 -1.05
N SER A 135 19.77 -0.36 -2.28
CA SER A 135 20.97 0.45 -2.56
C SER A 135 20.95 1.82 -1.88
N CYS A 136 19.78 2.38 -1.61
CA CYS A 136 19.61 3.66 -0.93
C CYS A 136 19.77 3.58 0.60
N LEU A 137 19.65 2.38 1.18
CA LEU A 137 19.85 2.19 2.63
C LEU A 137 21.31 2.30 3.01
N LYS A 138 21.60 2.92 4.15
CA LYS A 138 22.88 2.78 4.85
C LYS A 138 23.14 1.33 5.25
N LYS A 139 24.38 0.99 5.49
CA LYS A 139 24.70 -0.24 6.23
C LYS A 139 24.04 -0.18 7.62
N GLY A 140 23.30 -1.24 7.97
CA GLY A 140 22.49 -1.29 9.17
C GLY A 140 21.12 -0.60 9.08
N GLY A 141 20.82 0.06 7.94
CA GLY A 141 19.51 0.66 7.68
C GLY A 141 18.42 -0.39 7.46
N VAL A 142 17.19 0.00 7.72
CA VAL A 142 16.00 -0.87 7.71
C VAL A 142 15.12 -0.56 6.50
N ILE A 143 14.65 -1.60 5.84
CA ILE A 143 13.55 -1.52 4.87
C ILE A 143 12.32 -2.22 5.46
N ALA A 144 11.19 -1.52 5.44
CA ALA A 144 9.92 -2.00 5.96
C ALA A 144 8.85 -1.91 4.87
N ILE A 145 8.30 -3.04 4.49
CA ILE A 145 7.31 -3.18 3.41
C ILE A 145 6.05 -3.80 3.99
N GLN A 146 4.92 -3.09 3.88
CA GLN A 146 3.59 -3.58 4.23
C GLN A 146 2.76 -3.66 2.95
N ASP A 147 2.58 -4.87 2.41
CA ASP A 147 1.87 -5.05 1.16
C ASP A 147 1.00 -6.30 1.16
N TYR A 148 0.21 -6.46 0.11
CA TYR A 148 -0.72 -7.57 -0.02
C TYR A 148 0.00 -8.87 -0.41
N VAL A 149 -0.56 -9.97 0.03
CA VAL A 149 -0.55 -11.25 -0.67
C VAL A 149 -2.01 -11.55 -0.94
N TYR A 150 -2.45 -11.49 -2.20
CA TYR A 150 -3.87 -11.43 -2.54
C TYR A 150 -4.56 -12.80 -2.42
N GLU A 151 -4.39 -13.40 -1.22
CA GLU A 151 -5.07 -14.61 -0.77
C GLU A 151 -6.05 -14.27 0.37
N ASN A 152 -6.90 -15.24 0.70
CA ASN A 152 -7.83 -15.23 1.84
C ASN A 152 -9.00 -14.22 1.76
N ILE A 153 -9.18 -13.45 0.69
CA ILE A 153 -10.39 -12.64 0.56
C ILE A 153 -11.59 -13.57 0.48
N SER A 154 -12.48 -13.46 1.43
CA SER A 154 -13.72 -14.24 1.44
C SER A 154 -14.84 -13.54 2.19
N VAL A 155 -16.07 -13.87 1.84
CA VAL A 155 -17.28 -13.37 2.50
C VAL A 155 -18.14 -14.55 2.87
N TYR A 156 -18.45 -14.70 4.14
CA TYR A 156 -19.33 -15.75 4.65
C TYR A 156 -20.77 -15.21 4.79
N PRO A 157 -21.77 -16.10 4.58
CA PRO A 157 -21.68 -17.51 4.17
C PRO A 157 -21.12 -17.64 2.76
N ILE A 158 -20.38 -18.74 2.49
CA ILE A 158 -19.82 -19.05 1.17
C ILE A 158 -20.92 -19.48 0.23
N GLY A 159 -20.75 -19.21 -1.05
CA GLY A 159 -21.66 -19.49 -2.16
C GLY A 159 -22.12 -18.21 -2.85
N GLY A 160 -21.94 -18.11 -4.15
CA GLY A 160 -22.38 -16.98 -4.96
C GLY A 160 -21.25 -16.22 -5.68
N PRO A 161 -21.63 -15.20 -6.47
CA PRO A 161 -20.72 -14.43 -7.31
C PRO A 161 -19.56 -13.77 -6.56
N VAL A 162 -19.79 -13.28 -5.32
CA VAL A 162 -18.77 -12.60 -4.52
C VAL A 162 -17.58 -13.50 -4.17
N ASP A 163 -17.77 -14.82 -4.12
CA ASP A 163 -16.66 -15.74 -3.83
C ASP A 163 -15.55 -15.71 -4.91
N LYS A 164 -15.87 -15.20 -6.09
CA LYS A 164 -14.92 -15.02 -7.19
C LYS A 164 -14.27 -13.65 -7.24
N ILE A 165 -14.57 -12.78 -6.27
CA ILE A 165 -14.07 -11.40 -6.29
C ILE A 165 -12.54 -11.36 -6.16
N ALA A 166 -11.96 -12.26 -5.39
CA ALA A 166 -10.51 -12.34 -5.21
C ALA A 166 -9.79 -12.62 -6.55
N ASP A 167 -10.35 -13.52 -7.37
CA ASP A 167 -9.81 -13.83 -8.70
C ASP A 167 -9.87 -12.58 -9.60
N ALA A 168 -11.03 -11.91 -9.65
CA ALA A 168 -11.22 -10.70 -10.45
C ALA A 168 -10.27 -9.56 -10.04
N VAL A 169 -10.04 -9.39 -8.74
CA VAL A 169 -9.10 -8.36 -8.23
C VAL A 169 -7.66 -8.72 -8.60
N ARG A 170 -7.25 -9.98 -8.48
CA ARG A 170 -5.91 -10.43 -8.93
C ARG A 170 -5.70 -10.17 -10.42
N ASP A 171 -6.68 -10.54 -11.26
CA ASP A 171 -6.62 -10.31 -12.70
C ASP A 171 -6.54 -8.82 -13.03
N TYR A 172 -7.23 -7.98 -12.23
CA TYR A 172 -7.17 -6.53 -12.37
C TYR A 172 -5.78 -5.98 -12.08
N TRP A 173 -5.10 -6.42 -11.01
CA TRP A 173 -3.72 -6.04 -10.69
C TRP A 173 -2.74 -6.49 -11.78
N VAL A 174 -2.83 -7.77 -12.19
CA VAL A 174 -1.98 -8.32 -13.25
C VAL A 174 -2.18 -7.57 -14.58
N SER A 175 -3.41 -7.17 -14.90
CA SER A 175 -3.69 -6.36 -16.10
C SER A 175 -2.99 -4.99 -16.10
N GLY A 176 -2.70 -4.44 -14.91
CA GLY A 176 -1.90 -3.25 -14.71
C GLY A 176 -0.38 -3.48 -14.75
N GLY A 177 0.06 -4.74 -14.87
CA GLY A 177 1.48 -5.14 -14.85
C GLY A 177 2.04 -5.39 -13.44
N GLY A 178 1.19 -5.43 -12.41
CA GLY A 178 1.57 -5.74 -11.04
C GLY A 178 1.70 -7.25 -10.77
N ASP A 179 2.25 -7.57 -9.60
CA ASP A 179 2.37 -8.94 -9.09
C ASP A 179 1.73 -9.03 -7.68
N PRO A 180 0.47 -9.50 -7.57
CA PRO A 180 -0.28 -9.55 -6.31
C PRO A 180 0.29 -10.54 -5.28
N TYR A 181 1.39 -11.19 -5.58
CA TYR A 181 2.10 -12.13 -4.72
C TYR A 181 3.55 -11.73 -4.47
N PHE A 182 3.97 -10.52 -4.86
CA PHE A 182 5.38 -10.16 -4.79
C PHE A 182 5.88 -10.08 -3.35
N ALA A 183 5.06 -9.63 -2.41
CA ALA A 183 5.44 -9.50 -1.01
C ALA A 183 6.00 -10.81 -0.42
N ILE A 184 5.46 -11.98 -0.79
CA ILE A 184 5.95 -13.28 -0.29
C ILE A 184 7.31 -13.69 -0.91
N LYS A 185 7.73 -13.06 -2.00
CA LYS A 185 9.02 -13.31 -2.66
C LYS A 185 10.17 -12.51 -2.05
N ILE A 186 9.86 -11.44 -1.30
CA ILE A 186 10.83 -10.49 -0.74
C ILE A 186 11.88 -11.17 0.16
N PRO A 187 11.54 -12.10 1.08
CA PRO A 187 12.54 -12.76 1.92
C PRO A 187 13.67 -13.45 1.15
N ALA A 188 13.33 -14.09 0.03
CA ALA A 188 14.34 -14.73 -0.83
C ALA A 188 15.23 -13.71 -1.52
N LEU A 189 14.68 -12.56 -1.93
CA LEU A 189 15.42 -11.46 -2.53
C LEU A 189 16.29 -10.74 -1.50
N PHE A 190 15.84 -10.57 -0.28
CA PHE A 190 16.65 -10.03 0.82
C PHE A 190 17.91 -10.85 1.02
N LYS A 191 17.78 -12.18 1.13
CA LYS A 191 18.93 -13.09 1.27
C LYS A 191 19.94 -12.92 0.14
N LYS A 192 19.48 -12.79 -1.13
CA LYS A 192 20.36 -12.60 -2.30
C LYS A 192 21.09 -11.26 -2.29
N ASN A 193 20.48 -10.22 -1.66
CA ASN A 193 20.99 -8.85 -1.65
C ASN A 193 21.61 -8.44 -0.30
N LYS A 194 22.04 -9.39 0.53
CA LYS A 194 22.69 -9.14 1.83
C LYS A 194 21.83 -8.29 2.78
N VAL A 195 20.55 -8.58 2.80
CA VAL A 195 19.60 -8.02 3.76
C VAL A 195 19.16 -9.14 4.70
N GLU A 196 19.33 -8.94 5.99
CA GLU A 196 18.84 -9.84 7.03
C GLU A 196 17.33 -9.65 7.19
N LEU A 197 16.55 -10.72 7.10
CA LEU A 197 15.11 -10.67 7.41
C LEU A 197 14.94 -10.58 8.92
N ILE A 198 14.30 -9.51 9.42
CA ILE A 198 14.10 -9.27 10.85
C ILE A 198 12.64 -9.33 11.32
N ASP A 199 11.67 -9.17 10.41
CA ASP A 199 10.26 -9.44 10.69
C ASP A 199 9.55 -9.98 9.44
N LEU A 200 8.64 -10.93 9.67
CA LEU A 200 7.73 -11.46 8.67
C LEU A 200 6.41 -11.79 9.37
N THR A 201 5.50 -10.81 9.38
CA THR A 201 4.24 -10.92 10.14
C THR A 201 3.03 -10.82 9.20
N PRO A 202 2.21 -11.88 9.09
CA PRO A 202 0.96 -11.84 8.36
C PRO A 202 -0.14 -11.17 9.19
N ILE A 203 -1.01 -10.41 8.53
CA ILE A 203 -2.18 -9.76 9.13
C ILE A 203 -3.41 -10.13 8.30
N VAL A 204 -4.39 -10.73 8.95
CA VAL A 204 -5.73 -10.98 8.40
C VAL A 204 -6.75 -10.48 9.42
N ARG A 205 -7.74 -9.74 8.94
CA ARG A 205 -8.83 -9.20 9.77
C ARG A 205 -10.16 -9.80 9.34
N ALA A 206 -11.08 -9.93 10.29
CA ALA A 206 -12.46 -10.32 10.06
C ALA A 206 -13.41 -9.25 10.60
N GLY A 207 -14.54 -9.03 9.91
CA GLY A 207 -15.55 -8.09 10.37
C GLY A 207 -16.93 -8.32 9.75
N GLY A 208 -17.97 -8.06 10.51
CA GLY A 208 -19.36 -8.06 10.04
C GLY A 208 -19.73 -6.78 9.28
N PRO A 209 -20.96 -6.68 8.73
CA PRO A 209 -21.43 -5.57 7.89
C PRO A 209 -21.30 -4.17 8.50
N GLU A 210 -21.38 -4.07 9.83
CA GLU A 210 -21.29 -2.80 10.56
C GLU A 210 -19.84 -2.41 10.93
N SER A 211 -18.84 -3.23 10.56
CA SER A 211 -17.45 -2.96 10.89
C SER A 211 -16.79 -1.99 9.89
N ASP A 212 -15.78 -1.26 10.36
CA ASP A 212 -14.91 -0.41 9.56
C ASP A 212 -14.22 -1.22 8.44
N LEU A 213 -13.89 -2.48 8.72
CA LEU A 213 -13.28 -3.38 7.77
C LEU A 213 -14.21 -3.72 6.61
N TYR A 214 -15.48 -3.99 6.90
CA TYR A 214 -16.47 -4.28 5.85
C TYR A 214 -16.75 -3.03 5.00
N GLU A 215 -16.81 -1.85 5.63
CA GLU A 215 -16.98 -0.58 4.92
C GLU A 215 -15.75 -0.23 4.07
N TRP A 216 -14.54 -0.58 4.51
CA TRP A 216 -13.32 -0.47 3.69
C TRP A 216 -13.45 -1.31 2.40
N ALA A 217 -13.84 -2.57 2.53
CA ALA A 217 -14.09 -3.43 1.38
C ALA A 217 -15.20 -2.87 0.47
N ASN A 218 -16.29 -2.36 1.06
CA ASN A 218 -17.40 -1.76 0.35
C ASN A 218 -16.96 -0.54 -0.48
N LYS A 219 -16.14 0.35 0.08
CA LYS A 219 -15.59 1.50 -0.65
C LYS A 219 -14.73 1.07 -1.83
N PHE A 220 -13.92 0.03 -1.66
CA PHE A 220 -13.14 -0.54 -2.75
C PHE A 220 -14.06 -1.11 -3.84
N MET A 221 -15.02 -1.96 -3.47
CA MET A 221 -15.94 -2.60 -4.42
C MET A 221 -16.74 -1.57 -5.21
N SER A 222 -17.35 -0.59 -4.55
CA SER A 222 -18.17 0.42 -5.21
C SER A 222 -17.38 1.30 -6.18
N THR A 223 -16.08 1.49 -5.95
CA THR A 223 -15.23 2.28 -6.83
C THR A 223 -14.66 1.45 -7.99
N HIS A 224 -14.18 0.23 -7.71
CA HIS A 224 -13.33 -0.49 -8.65
C HIS A 224 -14.03 -1.57 -9.45
N ILE A 225 -15.17 -2.08 -8.99
CA ILE A 225 -15.87 -3.15 -9.73
C ILE A 225 -16.31 -2.70 -11.16
N ASN A 226 -16.78 -1.46 -11.28
CA ASN A 226 -17.13 -0.89 -12.57
C ASN A 226 -15.89 -0.66 -13.45
N LEU A 227 -14.77 -0.21 -12.85
CA LEU A 227 -13.50 -0.04 -13.56
C LEU A 227 -12.96 -1.38 -14.10
N MET A 228 -13.12 -2.47 -13.35
CA MET A 228 -12.77 -3.81 -13.83
C MET A 228 -13.60 -4.20 -15.07
N GLN A 229 -14.88 -3.87 -15.07
CA GLN A 229 -15.75 -4.10 -16.23
C GLN A 229 -15.38 -3.23 -17.42
N GLU A 230 -15.12 -1.94 -17.22
CA GLU A 230 -14.68 -1.00 -18.27
C GLU A 230 -13.35 -1.43 -18.90
N LYS A 231 -12.45 -2.01 -18.11
CA LYS A 231 -11.16 -2.56 -18.57
C LYS A 231 -11.27 -4.00 -19.11
N ASN A 232 -12.48 -4.56 -19.20
CA ASN A 232 -12.75 -5.91 -19.69
C ASN A 232 -12.06 -7.03 -18.85
N VAL A 233 -11.76 -6.80 -17.59
CA VAL A 233 -11.28 -7.81 -16.64
C VAL A 233 -12.43 -8.74 -16.25
N ILE A 234 -13.63 -8.19 -16.10
CA ILE A 234 -14.87 -8.92 -15.88
C ILE A 234 -15.94 -8.50 -16.91
N THR A 235 -16.87 -9.38 -17.18
CA THR A 235 -18.02 -9.06 -18.03
C THR A 235 -19.04 -8.20 -17.30
N LYS A 236 -19.92 -7.52 -18.05
CA LYS A 236 -21.02 -6.75 -17.45
C LYS A 236 -21.91 -7.65 -16.55
N GLN A 237 -22.20 -8.87 -16.97
CA GLN A 237 -22.98 -9.81 -16.17
C GLN A 237 -22.29 -10.14 -14.84
N GLN A 238 -20.99 -10.40 -14.85
CA GLN A 238 -20.23 -10.65 -13.62
C GLN A 238 -20.21 -9.42 -12.70
N CYS A 239 -20.08 -8.21 -13.27
CA CYS A 239 -20.15 -6.97 -12.52
C CYS A 239 -21.50 -6.81 -11.80
N ASP A 240 -22.62 -6.98 -12.55
CA ASP A 240 -23.97 -6.86 -12.01
C ASP A 240 -24.24 -7.95 -10.94
N ASP A 241 -23.79 -9.17 -11.16
CA ASP A 241 -23.92 -10.29 -10.22
C ASP A 241 -23.13 -10.02 -8.92
N PHE A 242 -21.88 -9.52 -9.02
CA PHE A 242 -21.08 -9.14 -7.85
C PHE A 242 -21.74 -8.04 -7.02
N ILE A 243 -22.20 -6.97 -7.68
CA ILE A 243 -22.87 -5.85 -7.01
C ILE A 243 -24.11 -6.32 -6.27
N ASN A 244 -24.93 -7.14 -6.92
CA ASN A 244 -26.18 -7.66 -6.32
C ASN A 244 -25.88 -8.56 -5.12
N ASP A 245 -24.97 -9.52 -5.25
CA ASP A 245 -24.59 -10.43 -4.17
C ASP A 245 -23.93 -9.68 -3.01
N TRP A 246 -22.99 -8.75 -3.30
CA TRP A 246 -22.36 -7.89 -2.30
C TRP A 246 -23.38 -7.10 -1.48
N ASN A 247 -24.34 -6.46 -2.16
CA ASN A 247 -25.41 -5.68 -1.50
C ASN A 247 -26.33 -6.54 -0.63
N ASN A 248 -26.60 -7.78 -1.04
CA ASN A 248 -27.38 -8.73 -0.27
C ASN A 248 -26.61 -9.17 1.00
N ARG A 249 -25.32 -9.47 0.86
CA ARG A 249 -24.47 -9.85 1.99
C ARG A 249 -24.29 -8.72 2.99
N ARG A 250 -24.18 -7.45 2.55
CA ARG A 250 -24.17 -6.29 3.45
C ARG A 250 -25.41 -6.16 4.31
N LYS A 251 -26.56 -6.63 3.83
CA LYS A 251 -27.82 -6.60 4.59
C LYS A 251 -28.01 -7.82 5.50
N ASN A 252 -27.20 -8.83 5.35
CA ASN A 252 -27.26 -10.02 6.17
C ASN A 252 -26.35 -9.84 7.40
N PRO A 253 -26.93 -9.78 8.63
CA PRO A 253 -26.15 -9.56 9.86
C PRO A 253 -25.15 -10.70 10.15
N ASP A 254 -25.35 -11.88 9.57
CA ASP A 254 -24.49 -13.03 9.74
C ASP A 254 -23.30 -13.06 8.76
N SER A 255 -23.21 -12.06 7.87
CA SER A 255 -22.09 -11.96 6.94
C SER A 255 -20.81 -11.59 7.67
N ILE A 256 -19.72 -12.28 7.29
CA ILE A 256 -18.36 -11.99 7.78
C ILE A 256 -17.44 -11.81 6.57
N PHE A 257 -16.80 -10.66 6.47
CA PHE A 257 -15.74 -10.40 5.52
C PHE A 257 -14.39 -10.73 6.14
N LEU A 258 -13.57 -11.48 5.42
CA LEU A 258 -12.15 -11.69 5.70
C LEU A 258 -11.32 -10.87 4.71
N SER A 259 -10.39 -10.08 5.25
CA SER A 259 -9.50 -9.24 4.45
C SER A 259 -8.53 -10.08 3.60
N PRO A 260 -7.96 -9.51 2.53
CA PRO A 260 -6.73 -10.08 1.98
C PRO A 260 -5.67 -10.22 3.06
N LEU A 261 -4.75 -11.15 2.85
CA LEU A 261 -3.54 -11.22 3.66
C LEU A 261 -2.68 -9.98 3.39
N ILE A 262 -2.35 -9.22 4.43
CA ILE A 262 -1.31 -8.20 4.39
C ILE A 262 -0.06 -8.79 5.03
N LEU A 263 1.08 -8.62 4.39
CA LEU A 263 2.36 -9.11 4.89
C LEU A 263 3.25 -7.93 5.27
N ASN A 264 3.63 -7.86 6.53
CA ASN A 264 4.72 -7.01 6.98
C ASN A 264 6.03 -7.75 6.73
N VAL A 265 6.92 -7.17 5.94
CA VAL A 265 8.25 -7.72 5.64
C VAL A 265 9.28 -6.67 6.00
N MET A 266 10.16 -6.97 6.93
CA MET A 266 11.19 -6.04 7.37
C MET A 266 12.58 -6.68 7.27
N GLY A 267 13.52 -5.92 6.70
CA GLY A 267 14.89 -6.36 6.55
C GLY A 267 15.90 -5.28 6.95
N LYS A 268 17.10 -5.74 7.33
CA LYS A 268 18.23 -4.89 7.71
C LYS A 268 19.40 -5.11 6.77
N LYS A 269 19.91 -4.06 6.15
CA LYS A 269 21.07 -4.11 5.25
C LYS A 269 22.35 -4.45 6.05
N LEU A 270 23.10 -5.49 5.62
CA LEU A 270 24.31 -5.97 6.29
C LEU A 270 25.56 -5.18 5.94
#